data_53078c9047fc334791df26034d6f0168
#
_entry.id   53078c9047fc334791df26034d6f0168
#
_cell.length_a   1.000
_cell.length_b   1.000
_cell.length_c   1.000
_cell.angle_alpha   90.00
_cell.angle_beta   90.00
_cell.angle_gamma   90.00
#
_symmetry.space_group_name_H-M   'P 1'
#
loop_
_entity.id
_entity.type
_entity.pdbx_description
1 polymer ?
#
loop_
_entity_poly.entity_id
_entity_poly.type
_entity_poly.pdbx_seq_one_letter_code
_entity_poly.pdbx_strand_id
1 'polypeptide(L)'
;MNFQGSRRRGEDGIGMVIDFLLSNARLVLGIGGAAVLGIATLAVKRLIERAGRAADDEKVEQKTAESWEELSSASPEMIRKGIEGVVLKHVAKAARQQKDDLNQQPQTSKPESKSKRLQLCVLTLQERLQQYYHARAALTPQEVQRAQALALDICTEIQGFLHSRHPDMPLGEMSLGGSLLDDLQVVTADHVCLLMPLQLEASLWRLVPGEETLITHPLHWMVRRVNLEYFPRGRSYWDRHLVGGYLSAEAVGSTLSKAVLETINWPSISSVMYCLIRPVPGGPDPRLEIRLRDDEGVETSDPPLFISMLPLLRQEDVVLTAQPELTSPWVNAWHLSLHPWETLRLAQLDAADDGRRRHTLKILKAVCRLNPALRALPAAPLANLILHLSDGESDWSESSLHVRFQQCITELIGYLEQGALHSYFKPAVNLLSGLSEDQVDQMGFMLYCAVSEPEILLI
;
A
#
# COMPACT_ATOMS: atom_id res chain seq x y z
N MET A 1 -15.23 19.16 45.63
CA MET A 1 -14.23 19.31 44.58
C MET A 1 -14.89 18.90 43.27
N ASN A 2 -15.10 19.88 42.41
CA ASN A 2 -15.85 19.74 41.17
C ASN A 2 -15.04 19.00 40.08
N PHE A 3 -15.59 17.96 39.47
CA PHE A 3 -15.20 17.45 38.17
C PHE A 3 -16.19 17.96 37.11
N GLN A 4 -15.88 19.07 36.47
CA GLN A 4 -16.43 19.48 35.20
C GLN A 4 -15.27 19.48 34.20
N GLY A 5 -15.36 18.68 33.11
CA GLY A 5 -14.44 18.77 32.02
C GLY A 5 -14.34 17.50 31.19
N SER A 6 -15.36 17.15 30.42
CA SER A 6 -15.20 16.30 29.23
C SER A 6 -16.47 16.28 28.37
N ARG A 7 -16.76 17.37 27.66
CA ARG A 7 -17.90 17.44 26.72
C ARG A 7 -17.60 18.34 25.49
N ARG A 8 -16.39 18.39 24.99
CA ARG A 8 -16.06 19.22 23.80
C ARG A 8 -15.30 18.50 22.68
N ARG A 9 -15.38 17.18 22.56
CA ARG A 9 -14.66 16.45 21.49
C ARG A 9 -15.52 15.94 20.33
N GLY A 10 -16.84 16.08 20.41
CA GLY A 10 -17.76 15.62 19.35
C GLY A 10 -18.12 16.68 18.30
N GLU A 11 -18.10 17.96 18.69
CA GLU A 11 -18.53 19.05 17.80
C GLU A 11 -17.44 19.50 16.80
N ASP A 12 -16.17 19.34 17.15
CA ASP A 12 -15.06 19.76 16.29
C ASP A 12 -14.88 18.84 15.06
N GLY A 13 -15.27 17.56 15.15
CA GLY A 13 -15.19 16.61 14.05
C GLY A 13 -16.18 16.88 12.92
N ILE A 14 -17.39 17.27 13.25
CA ILE A 14 -18.45 17.56 12.28
C ILE A 14 -18.17 18.89 11.55
N GLY A 15 -17.66 19.89 12.27
CA GLY A 15 -17.21 21.16 11.70
C GLY A 15 -16.11 20.98 10.67
N MET A 16 -15.13 20.13 10.96
CA MET A 16 -14.00 19.87 10.07
C MET A 16 -14.41 19.14 8.78
N VAL A 17 -15.39 18.23 8.84
CA VAL A 17 -15.94 17.53 7.66
C VAL A 17 -16.75 18.49 6.81
N ILE A 18 -17.54 19.36 7.41
CA ILE A 18 -18.32 20.39 6.69
C ILE A 18 -17.39 21.41 6.03
N ASP A 19 -16.36 21.87 6.72
CA ASP A 19 -15.35 22.79 6.15
C ASP A 19 -14.55 22.14 5.03
N PHE A 20 -14.21 20.85 5.15
CA PHE A 20 -13.57 20.07 4.09
C PHE A 20 -14.48 19.92 2.87
N LEU A 21 -15.76 19.60 3.05
CA LEU A 21 -16.74 19.50 1.97
C LEU A 21 -16.99 20.86 1.32
N LEU A 22 -17.03 21.94 2.08
CA LEU A 22 -17.23 23.30 1.55
C LEU A 22 -15.96 23.81 0.83
N SER A 23 -14.77 23.52 1.33
CA SER A 23 -13.53 23.91 0.68
C SER A 23 -13.25 23.12 -0.61
N ASN A 24 -13.77 21.89 -0.72
CA ASN A 24 -13.64 21.05 -1.91
C ASN A 24 -14.92 21.04 -2.79
N ALA A 25 -15.94 21.83 -2.45
CA ALA A 25 -17.19 21.93 -3.22
C ALA A 25 -16.99 22.32 -4.70
N ARG A 26 -15.86 22.93 -5.04
CA ARG A 26 -15.49 23.25 -6.44
C ARG A 26 -15.12 22.02 -7.26
N LEU A 27 -14.56 20.98 -6.65
CA LEU A 27 -14.26 19.69 -7.27
C LEU A 27 -15.53 18.86 -7.43
N VAL A 28 -16.44 18.93 -6.46
CA VAL A 28 -17.66 18.14 -6.39
C VAL A 28 -18.75 18.65 -7.36
N LEU A 29 -18.78 19.93 -7.71
CA LEU A 29 -19.80 20.55 -8.57
C LEU A 29 -19.46 20.52 -10.06
N GLY A 30 -18.25 20.11 -10.44
CA GLY A 30 -17.84 19.96 -11.86
C GLY A 30 -18.31 18.66 -12.53
N ILE A 31 -18.70 17.66 -11.76
CA ILE A 31 -18.94 16.29 -12.24
C ILE A 31 -20.40 15.90 -11.96
N GLY A 32 -21.14 15.62 -12.99
CA GLY A 32 -22.51 15.08 -13.10
C GLY A 32 -23.34 14.91 -11.81
N GLY A 33 -24.22 15.83 -11.54
CA GLY A 33 -24.93 16.05 -10.27
C GLY A 33 -25.75 14.90 -9.66
N ALA A 34 -25.93 13.73 -10.32
CA ALA A 34 -26.73 12.63 -9.76
C ALA A 34 -25.88 11.66 -8.89
N ALA A 35 -24.64 11.42 -9.26
CA ALA A 35 -23.73 10.55 -8.50
C ALA A 35 -23.29 11.20 -7.17
N VAL A 36 -23.06 12.52 -7.19
CA VAL A 36 -22.64 13.30 -6.01
C VAL A 36 -23.73 13.35 -4.94
N LEU A 37 -25.01 13.44 -5.33
CA LEU A 37 -26.13 13.37 -4.40
C LEU A 37 -26.24 12.00 -3.71
N GLY A 38 -25.96 10.92 -4.41
CA GLY A 38 -25.94 9.55 -3.86
C GLY A 38 -24.86 9.37 -2.80
N ILE A 39 -23.66 9.89 -3.06
CA ILE A 39 -22.50 9.75 -2.16
C ILE A 39 -22.65 10.62 -0.91
N ALA A 40 -23.10 11.87 -1.06
CA ALA A 40 -23.37 12.76 0.06
C ALA A 40 -24.46 12.19 0.97
N THR A 41 -25.50 11.57 0.39
CA THR A 41 -26.57 10.91 1.16
C THR A 41 -26.09 9.68 1.91
N LEU A 42 -25.20 8.89 1.34
CA LEU A 42 -24.63 7.69 2.00
C LEU A 42 -23.68 8.05 3.14
N ALA A 43 -22.81 9.04 2.94
CA ALA A 43 -21.90 9.54 3.96
C ALA A 43 -22.67 10.16 5.14
N VAL A 44 -23.71 10.95 4.85
CA VAL A 44 -24.57 11.55 5.88
C VAL A 44 -25.42 10.48 6.57
N LYS A 45 -25.94 9.49 5.87
CA LYS A 45 -26.70 8.38 6.47
C LYS A 45 -25.84 7.57 7.43
N ARG A 46 -24.59 7.24 7.06
CA ARG A 46 -23.64 6.55 7.96
C ARG A 46 -23.22 7.41 9.16
N LEU A 47 -23.06 8.73 8.97
CA LEU A 47 -22.78 9.67 10.07
C LEU A 47 -23.95 9.73 11.07
N ILE A 48 -25.20 9.72 10.59
CA ILE A 48 -26.41 9.69 11.42
C ILE A 48 -26.54 8.35 12.14
N GLU A 49 -26.28 7.23 11.49
CA GLU A 49 -26.26 5.89 12.11
C GLU A 49 -25.17 5.76 13.18
N ARG A 50 -24.02 6.42 13.01
CA ARG A 50 -22.96 6.51 14.03
C ARG A 50 -23.35 7.42 15.21
N ALA A 51 -23.97 8.56 14.94
CA ALA A 51 -24.46 9.48 15.97
C ALA A 51 -25.62 8.86 16.77
N GLY A 52 -26.49 8.09 16.14
CA GLY A 52 -27.61 7.40 16.78
C GLY A 52 -27.19 6.25 17.72
N ARG A 53 -25.97 5.70 17.58
CA ARG A 53 -25.41 4.71 18.52
C ARG A 53 -24.81 5.32 19.78
N ALA A 54 -24.65 6.64 19.84
CA ALA A 54 -23.96 7.34 20.94
C ALA A 54 -24.87 8.20 21.86
N ALA A 55 -26.17 8.39 21.57
CA ALA A 55 -27.05 9.18 22.38
C ALA A 55 -28.53 8.77 22.20
N ASP A 56 -29.16 8.31 23.28
CA ASP A 56 -30.61 8.32 23.47
C ASP A 56 -31.09 9.78 23.56
N ASP A 57 -31.44 10.42 22.47
CA ASP A 57 -32.09 11.72 22.46
C ASP A 57 -33.07 11.86 21.30
N GLU A 58 -34.32 11.52 21.56
CA GLU A 58 -35.52 11.65 20.71
C GLU A 58 -35.73 13.06 20.08
N LYS A 59 -35.03 14.08 20.59
CA LYS A 59 -35.17 15.48 20.16
C LYS A 59 -34.28 15.84 18.95
N VAL A 60 -33.26 15.05 18.64
CA VAL A 60 -32.35 15.32 17.49
C VAL A 60 -32.95 14.77 16.21
N GLU A 61 -33.64 13.62 16.25
CA GLU A 61 -34.29 13.04 15.08
C GLU A 61 -35.41 13.93 14.50
N GLN A 62 -36.19 14.61 15.35
CA GLN A 62 -37.30 15.45 14.91
C GLN A 62 -36.82 16.72 14.20
N LYS A 63 -35.75 17.37 14.65
CA LYS A 63 -35.16 18.53 14.00
C LYS A 63 -34.45 18.19 12.67
N THR A 64 -33.89 16.99 12.59
CA THR A 64 -33.21 16.53 11.35
C THR A 64 -34.22 16.15 10.28
N ALA A 65 -35.34 15.52 10.65
CA ALA A 65 -36.41 15.16 9.73
C ALA A 65 -37.09 16.40 9.10
N GLU A 66 -37.38 17.44 9.91
CA GLU A 66 -37.95 18.70 9.41
C GLU A 66 -37.00 19.42 8.44
N SER A 67 -35.71 19.41 8.66
CA SER A 67 -34.70 19.99 7.77
C SER A 67 -34.59 19.24 6.44
N TRP A 68 -34.86 17.92 6.44
CA TRP A 68 -34.82 17.11 5.21
C TRP A 68 -36.09 17.27 4.35
N GLU A 69 -37.23 17.48 4.97
CA GLU A 69 -38.46 17.79 4.21
C GLU A 69 -38.37 19.16 3.49
N GLU A 70 -37.77 20.18 4.10
CA GLU A 70 -37.50 21.47 3.46
C GLU A 70 -36.51 21.36 2.30
N LEU A 71 -35.45 20.57 2.42
CA LEU A 71 -34.45 20.36 1.36
C LEU A 71 -34.99 19.52 0.18
N SER A 72 -35.82 18.53 0.47
CA SER A 72 -36.44 17.69 -0.57
C SER A 72 -37.56 18.37 -1.32
N SER A 73 -38.17 19.40 -0.76
CA SER A 73 -39.23 20.22 -1.38
C SER A 73 -38.68 21.37 -2.23
N ALA A 74 -37.39 21.69 -2.14
CA ALA A 74 -36.77 22.72 -2.97
C ALA A 74 -36.59 22.23 -4.42
N SER A 75 -37.22 22.96 -5.37
CA SER A 75 -37.15 22.58 -6.77
C SER A 75 -35.73 22.69 -7.30
N PRO A 76 -35.29 21.77 -8.20
CA PRO A 76 -33.95 21.77 -8.81
C PRO A 76 -33.53 23.10 -9.45
N GLU A 77 -34.52 23.90 -9.90
CA GLU A 77 -34.25 25.23 -10.50
C GLU A 77 -33.83 26.30 -9.48
N MET A 78 -34.30 26.25 -8.23
CA MET A 78 -33.88 27.20 -7.19
C MET A 78 -32.45 26.95 -6.75
N ILE A 79 -32.04 25.69 -6.65
CA ILE A 79 -30.66 25.30 -6.31
C ILE A 79 -29.71 25.73 -7.43
N ARG A 80 -30.13 25.57 -8.70
CA ARG A 80 -29.33 25.95 -9.88
C ARG A 80 -29.13 27.47 -9.98
N LYS A 81 -30.12 28.28 -9.70
CA LYS A 81 -29.99 29.78 -9.71
C LYS A 81 -29.09 30.29 -8.58
N GLY A 82 -29.10 29.65 -7.42
CA GLY A 82 -28.18 30.01 -6.31
C GLY A 82 -26.74 29.75 -6.68
N ILE A 83 -26.45 28.64 -7.35
CA ILE A 83 -25.11 28.22 -7.75
C ILE A 83 -24.58 29.07 -8.91
N GLU A 84 -25.39 29.37 -9.93
CA GLU A 84 -24.99 30.23 -11.07
C GLU A 84 -24.58 31.66 -10.62
N GLY A 85 -25.23 32.19 -9.61
CA GLY A 85 -24.92 33.52 -9.07
C GLY A 85 -23.54 33.59 -8.34
N VAL A 86 -23.10 32.48 -7.73
CA VAL A 86 -21.81 32.41 -7.04
C VAL A 86 -20.67 32.12 -8.02
N VAL A 87 -20.90 31.26 -9.00
CA VAL A 87 -19.90 30.88 -10.01
C VAL A 87 -19.58 32.07 -10.93
N LEU A 88 -20.57 32.83 -11.37
CA LEU A 88 -20.37 34.01 -12.22
C LEU A 88 -19.55 35.11 -11.52
N LYS A 89 -19.72 35.32 -10.21
CA LYS A 89 -18.94 36.31 -9.47
C LYS A 89 -17.43 35.92 -9.33
N HIS A 90 -17.13 34.64 -9.25
CA HIS A 90 -15.76 34.16 -9.09
C HIS A 90 -15.01 34.07 -10.43
N VAL A 91 -15.70 33.67 -11.50
CA VAL A 91 -15.14 33.64 -12.86
C VAL A 91 -14.83 35.08 -13.33
N ALA A 92 -15.70 36.04 -13.03
CA ALA A 92 -15.46 37.45 -13.33
C ALA A 92 -14.27 38.06 -12.56
N LYS A 93 -14.01 37.57 -11.34
CA LYS A 93 -12.85 38.03 -10.53
C LYS A 93 -11.54 37.42 -11.02
N ALA A 94 -11.54 36.15 -11.43
CA ALA A 94 -10.38 35.49 -12.02
C ALA A 94 -9.99 36.09 -13.40
N ALA A 95 -11.00 36.38 -14.23
CA ALA A 95 -10.79 37.02 -15.53
C ALA A 95 -10.28 38.47 -15.44
N ARG A 96 -10.58 39.20 -14.35
CA ARG A 96 -10.02 40.55 -14.11
C ARG A 96 -8.56 40.48 -13.68
N GLN A 97 -8.18 39.53 -12.81
CA GLN A 97 -6.77 39.35 -12.42
C GLN A 97 -5.88 38.96 -13.61
N GLN A 98 -6.39 38.11 -14.51
CA GLN A 98 -5.63 37.71 -15.71
C GLN A 98 -5.49 38.80 -16.77
N LYS A 99 -6.36 39.83 -16.73
CA LYS A 99 -6.30 40.98 -17.64
C LYS A 99 -5.31 42.08 -17.16
N ASP A 100 -5.10 42.16 -15.87
CA ASP A 100 -4.16 43.14 -15.29
C ASP A 100 -2.70 42.68 -15.45
N ASP A 101 -2.44 41.37 -15.47
CA ASP A 101 -1.10 40.80 -15.68
C ASP A 101 -0.65 40.86 -17.18
N LEU A 102 -1.58 41.00 -18.13
CA LEU A 102 -1.30 41.04 -19.57
C LEU A 102 -0.99 42.45 -20.11
N ASN A 103 -1.12 43.52 -19.30
CA ASN A 103 -0.97 44.89 -19.73
C ASN A 103 0.40 45.54 -19.43
N GLN A 104 1.41 44.75 -19.02
CA GLN A 104 2.76 45.20 -18.72
C GLN A 104 3.84 44.52 -19.57
N GLN A 105 3.71 44.54 -20.90
CA GLN A 105 4.90 44.36 -21.78
C GLN A 105 4.84 45.24 -23.04
N PRO A 106 5.97 45.81 -23.47
CA PRO A 106 6.00 46.84 -24.50
C PRO A 106 5.94 46.23 -25.92
N GLN A 107 5.26 46.98 -26.77
CA GLN A 107 5.11 46.71 -28.23
C GLN A 107 6.44 46.77 -28.95
N THR A 108 6.83 45.73 -29.67
CA THR A 108 7.66 45.84 -30.86
C THR A 108 7.29 44.77 -31.91
N SER A 109 6.94 45.32 -33.11
CA SER A 109 7.05 44.78 -34.47
C SER A 109 6.47 43.40 -34.84
N LYS A 110 5.45 43.45 -35.76
CA LYS A 110 5.03 42.36 -36.61
C LYS A 110 6.16 41.80 -37.49
N PRO A 111 6.15 40.46 -37.73
CA PRO A 111 5.71 40.04 -39.07
C PRO A 111 4.71 38.86 -39.05
N GLU A 112 3.98 38.79 -40.15
CA GLU A 112 3.00 37.74 -40.47
C GLU A 112 3.66 36.36 -40.42
N SER A 113 3.14 35.46 -39.59
CA SER A 113 3.35 34.03 -39.74
C SER A 113 2.08 33.27 -39.37
N LYS A 114 1.68 32.44 -40.30
CA LYS A 114 0.56 31.51 -40.32
C LYS A 114 0.25 30.94 -38.94
N SER A 115 -0.93 31.25 -38.41
CA SER A 115 -1.52 30.60 -37.23
C SER A 115 -1.64 29.11 -37.48
N LYS A 116 -0.64 28.33 -37.08
CA LYS A 116 -0.84 26.92 -36.74
C LYS A 116 -1.65 26.92 -35.45
N ARG A 117 -2.95 26.67 -35.56
CA ARG A 117 -3.75 26.20 -34.42
C ARG A 117 -3.02 25.01 -33.84
N LEU A 118 -2.36 25.18 -32.70
CA LEU A 118 -2.03 24.08 -31.81
C LEU A 118 -3.36 23.49 -31.38
N GLN A 119 -3.81 22.44 -32.07
CA GLN A 119 -4.79 21.52 -31.50
C GLN A 119 -4.10 20.96 -30.26
N LEU A 120 -4.57 21.36 -29.08
CA LEU A 120 -4.30 20.63 -27.85
C LEU A 120 -4.86 19.22 -28.11
N CYS A 121 -3.99 18.26 -28.42
CA CYS A 121 -4.34 16.87 -28.40
C CYS A 121 -4.64 16.51 -26.96
N VAL A 122 -5.92 16.41 -26.61
CA VAL A 122 -6.34 15.86 -25.32
C VAL A 122 -6.03 14.37 -25.38
N LEU A 123 -5.03 13.94 -24.56
CA LEU A 123 -4.64 12.53 -24.48
C LEU A 123 -5.83 11.71 -23.96
N THR A 124 -6.06 10.56 -24.59
CA THR A 124 -7.03 9.57 -24.09
C THR A 124 -6.57 8.99 -22.75
N LEU A 125 -7.47 8.40 -21.98
CA LEU A 125 -7.11 7.72 -20.72
C LEU A 125 -6.06 6.61 -20.96
N GLN A 126 -6.17 5.88 -22.08
CA GLN A 126 -5.19 4.87 -22.49
C GLN A 126 -3.79 5.46 -22.63
N GLU A 127 -3.63 6.57 -23.35
CA GLU A 127 -2.35 7.23 -23.54
C GLU A 127 -1.79 7.81 -22.24
N ARG A 128 -2.66 8.37 -21.38
CA ARG A 128 -2.28 8.87 -20.04
C ARG A 128 -1.78 7.75 -19.14
N LEU A 129 -2.43 6.58 -19.13
CA LEU A 129 -2.00 5.42 -18.36
C LEU A 129 -0.65 4.89 -18.84
N GLN A 130 -0.42 4.82 -20.16
CA GLN A 130 0.87 4.45 -20.71
C GLN A 130 1.97 5.46 -20.34
N GLN A 131 1.68 6.76 -20.46
CA GLN A 131 2.61 7.80 -20.04
C GLN A 131 2.91 7.73 -18.54
N TYR A 132 1.88 7.54 -17.72
CA TYR A 132 2.03 7.39 -16.26
C TYR A 132 2.85 6.16 -15.88
N TYR A 133 2.62 5.04 -16.58
CA TYR A 133 3.41 3.84 -16.36
C TYR A 133 4.91 4.11 -16.56
N HIS A 134 5.30 4.69 -17.68
CA HIS A 134 6.70 4.97 -17.99
C HIS A 134 7.30 6.07 -17.10
N ALA A 135 6.51 7.06 -16.69
CA ALA A 135 6.99 8.20 -15.92
C ALA A 135 7.03 7.95 -14.41
N ARG A 136 6.16 7.07 -13.89
CA ARG A 136 5.92 6.92 -12.44
C ARG A 136 5.94 5.48 -11.93
N ALA A 137 5.43 4.53 -12.70
CA ALA A 137 5.27 3.15 -12.23
C ALA A 137 6.46 2.25 -12.57
N ALA A 138 7.00 2.37 -13.77
CA ALA A 138 8.14 1.57 -14.21
C ALA A 138 9.45 2.12 -13.61
N LEU A 139 10.27 1.21 -13.09
CA LEU A 139 11.65 1.51 -12.72
C LEU A 139 12.55 1.34 -13.93
N THR A 140 13.60 2.16 -14.02
CA THR A 140 14.60 1.97 -15.07
C THR A 140 15.44 0.72 -14.80
N PRO A 141 15.86 -0.03 -15.84
CA PRO A 141 16.72 -1.20 -15.65
C PRO A 141 18.02 -0.90 -14.89
N GLN A 142 18.55 0.32 -15.04
CA GLN A 142 19.76 0.75 -14.35
C GLN A 142 19.54 0.94 -12.85
N GLU A 143 18.41 1.54 -12.44
CA GLU A 143 18.04 1.69 -11.01
C GLU A 143 17.86 0.31 -10.37
N VAL A 144 17.14 -0.59 -11.04
CA VAL A 144 16.92 -1.96 -10.55
C VAL A 144 18.25 -2.70 -10.40
N GLN A 145 19.08 -2.70 -11.43
CA GLN A 145 20.37 -3.39 -11.44
C GLN A 145 21.31 -2.84 -10.34
N ARG A 146 21.34 -1.51 -10.16
CA ARG A 146 22.17 -0.87 -9.13
C ARG A 146 21.72 -1.27 -7.73
N ALA A 147 20.42 -1.24 -7.45
CA ALA A 147 19.88 -1.62 -6.16
C ALA A 147 20.08 -3.12 -5.87
N GLN A 148 19.90 -3.98 -6.87
CA GLN A 148 20.13 -5.42 -6.76
C GLN A 148 21.61 -5.76 -6.52
N ALA A 149 22.54 -5.14 -7.25
CA ALA A 149 23.96 -5.35 -7.06
C ALA A 149 24.41 -4.97 -5.65
N LEU A 150 24.02 -3.77 -5.19
CA LEU A 150 24.35 -3.28 -3.86
C LEU A 150 23.77 -4.19 -2.75
N ALA A 151 22.53 -4.62 -2.91
CA ALA A 151 21.88 -5.52 -1.96
C ALA A 151 22.56 -6.90 -1.95
N LEU A 152 23.03 -7.41 -3.10
CA LEU A 152 23.72 -8.68 -3.21
C LEU A 152 25.10 -8.63 -2.53
N ASP A 153 25.84 -7.56 -2.70
CA ASP A 153 27.13 -7.37 -2.03
C ASP A 153 26.95 -7.37 -0.50
N ILE A 154 25.95 -6.63 0.00
CA ILE A 154 25.61 -6.62 1.44
C ILE A 154 25.16 -8.00 1.92
N CYS A 155 24.37 -8.72 1.13
CA CYS A 155 23.95 -10.10 1.43
C CYS A 155 25.16 -11.02 1.60
N THR A 156 26.15 -10.90 0.70
CA THR A 156 27.39 -11.69 0.74
C THR A 156 28.20 -11.41 2.01
N GLU A 157 28.32 -10.14 2.40
CA GLU A 157 29.00 -9.76 3.66
C GLU A 157 28.29 -10.32 4.89
N ILE A 158 26.95 -10.23 4.94
CA ILE A 158 26.15 -10.79 6.03
C ILE A 158 26.33 -12.31 6.11
N GLN A 159 26.24 -12.99 4.98
CA GLN A 159 26.38 -14.45 4.92
C GLN A 159 27.78 -14.89 5.36
N GLY A 160 28.83 -14.23 4.87
CA GLY A 160 30.21 -14.48 5.26
C GLY A 160 30.45 -14.26 6.77
N PHE A 161 29.89 -13.18 7.31
CA PHE A 161 29.95 -12.88 8.73
C PHE A 161 29.28 -13.96 9.58
N LEU A 162 28.04 -14.33 9.24
CA LEU A 162 27.29 -15.34 10.00
C LEU A 162 27.96 -16.71 9.95
N HIS A 163 28.48 -17.14 8.80
CA HIS A 163 29.23 -18.38 8.68
C HIS A 163 30.49 -18.38 9.55
N SER A 164 31.19 -17.25 9.65
CA SER A 164 32.43 -17.15 10.42
C SER A 164 32.22 -17.04 11.92
N ARG A 165 31.17 -16.33 12.35
CA ARG A 165 30.89 -16.04 13.77
C ARG A 165 29.93 -17.01 14.43
N HIS A 166 29.03 -17.59 13.63
CA HIS A 166 27.99 -18.50 14.07
C HIS A 166 27.97 -19.78 13.21
N PRO A 167 29.10 -20.53 13.12
CA PRO A 167 29.22 -21.70 12.25
C PRO A 167 28.23 -22.81 12.60
N ASP A 168 27.75 -22.84 13.86
CA ASP A 168 26.77 -23.83 14.33
C ASP A 168 25.33 -23.45 14.02
N MET A 169 25.07 -22.23 13.50
CA MET A 169 23.74 -21.76 13.14
C MET A 169 23.33 -22.37 11.79
N PRO A 170 22.35 -23.28 11.75
CA PRO A 170 22.02 -23.98 10.52
C PRO A 170 21.13 -23.10 9.63
N LEU A 171 21.78 -22.25 8.84
CA LEU A 171 21.18 -21.43 7.81
C LEU A 171 21.47 -22.01 6.43
N GLY A 172 20.51 -21.91 5.53
CA GLY A 172 20.71 -22.17 4.11
C GLY A 172 21.40 -21.00 3.40
N GLU A 173 21.55 -21.14 2.11
CA GLU A 173 22.07 -20.07 1.25
C GLU A 173 21.09 -18.89 1.29
N MET A 174 21.59 -17.70 1.61
CA MET A 174 20.82 -16.47 1.62
C MET A 174 20.62 -15.97 0.20
N SER A 175 19.51 -15.34 -0.03
CA SER A 175 19.16 -14.78 -1.33
C SER A 175 18.35 -13.50 -1.18
N LEU A 176 18.27 -12.75 -2.26
CA LEU A 176 17.41 -11.58 -2.32
C LEU A 176 16.01 -12.00 -2.77
N GLY A 177 15.00 -11.26 -2.32
CA GLY A 177 13.60 -11.43 -2.70
C GLY A 177 12.80 -10.15 -2.58
N GLY A 178 11.49 -10.27 -2.82
CA GLY A 178 10.55 -9.16 -2.74
C GLY A 178 10.28 -8.49 -4.08
N SER A 179 9.45 -7.46 -4.05
CA SER A 179 8.85 -6.83 -5.23
C SER A 179 9.86 -6.27 -6.24
N LEU A 180 11.09 -5.94 -5.83
CA LEU A 180 12.14 -5.48 -6.74
C LEU A 180 12.62 -6.62 -7.64
N LEU A 181 12.77 -7.82 -7.10
CA LEU A 181 13.24 -9.01 -7.83
C LEU A 181 12.14 -9.57 -8.74
N ASP A 182 10.88 -9.42 -8.31
CA ASP A 182 9.70 -9.90 -9.04
C ASP A 182 9.20 -8.90 -10.09
N ASP A 183 9.92 -7.79 -10.32
CA ASP A 183 9.51 -6.69 -11.20
C ASP A 183 8.11 -6.13 -10.85
N LEU A 184 7.81 -6.03 -9.56
CA LEU A 184 6.56 -5.48 -9.03
C LEU A 184 6.75 -4.24 -8.16
N GLN A 185 7.99 -3.77 -8.00
CA GLN A 185 8.28 -2.50 -7.32
C GLN A 185 8.01 -1.32 -8.24
N VAL A 186 7.59 -0.20 -7.65
CA VAL A 186 7.16 0.99 -8.39
C VAL A 186 7.73 2.25 -7.76
N VAL A 187 7.80 3.31 -8.54
CA VAL A 187 8.22 4.67 -8.15
C VAL A 187 9.72 4.78 -7.87
N THR A 188 10.26 3.95 -6.97
CA THR A 188 11.68 3.94 -6.59
C THR A 188 12.15 2.52 -6.28
N ALA A 189 13.41 2.21 -6.60
CA ALA A 189 14.04 0.94 -6.25
C ALA A 189 14.63 0.99 -4.83
N ASP A 190 13.74 1.12 -3.83
CA ASP A 190 14.12 1.48 -2.46
C ASP A 190 13.96 0.36 -1.43
N HIS A 191 13.49 -0.83 -1.81
CA HIS A 191 13.28 -1.91 -0.85
C HIS A 191 13.58 -3.29 -1.44
N VAL A 192 14.35 -4.08 -0.67
CA VAL A 192 14.69 -5.49 -0.97
C VAL A 192 14.54 -6.31 0.31
N CYS A 193 14.12 -7.56 0.19
CA CYS A 193 14.13 -8.52 1.29
C CYS A 193 15.37 -9.41 1.19
N LEU A 194 16.12 -9.53 2.29
CA LEU A 194 17.13 -10.55 2.47
C LEU A 194 16.47 -11.80 3.04
N LEU A 195 16.35 -12.81 2.22
CA LEU A 195 15.77 -14.10 2.58
C LEU A 195 16.81 -14.94 3.33
N MET A 196 16.49 -15.34 4.55
CA MET A 196 17.38 -16.09 5.45
C MET A 196 16.76 -17.47 5.74
N PRO A 197 17.00 -18.49 4.90
CA PRO A 197 16.39 -19.80 5.07
C PRO A 197 16.98 -20.53 6.31
N LEU A 198 16.12 -20.92 7.23
CA LEU A 198 16.49 -21.79 8.33
C LEU A 198 16.51 -23.23 7.87
N GLN A 199 17.54 -23.97 8.26
CA GLN A 199 17.59 -25.42 8.08
C GLN A 199 17.09 -26.11 9.36
N LEU A 200 16.01 -26.86 9.20
CA LEU A 200 15.41 -27.67 10.26
C LEU A 200 15.60 -29.15 9.96
N GLU A 201 15.95 -29.91 10.99
CA GLU A 201 16.03 -31.37 10.90
C GLU A 201 14.63 -31.97 10.75
N ALA A 202 14.32 -32.55 9.59
CA ALA A 202 12.99 -33.06 9.26
C ALA A 202 12.44 -34.10 10.28
N SER A 203 13.33 -34.84 10.96
CA SER A 203 12.95 -35.80 12.00
C SER A 203 12.56 -35.17 13.32
N LEU A 204 12.90 -33.89 13.53
CA LEU A 204 12.73 -33.19 14.81
C LEU A 204 11.65 -32.11 14.77
N TRP A 205 11.25 -31.65 13.59
CA TRP A 205 10.34 -30.53 13.43
C TRP A 205 9.16 -30.89 12.52
N ARG A 206 7.99 -30.36 12.85
CA ARG A 206 6.77 -30.50 12.05
C ARG A 206 6.11 -29.15 11.91
N LEU A 207 5.75 -28.79 10.66
CA LEU A 207 4.91 -27.65 10.37
C LEU A 207 3.47 -28.00 10.62
N VAL A 208 2.73 -27.16 11.36
CA VAL A 208 1.34 -27.36 11.73
C VAL A 208 0.54 -26.12 11.32
N PRO A 209 -0.44 -26.23 10.40
CA PRO A 209 -1.30 -25.11 10.05
C PRO A 209 -2.01 -24.54 11.28
N GLY A 210 -2.17 -23.23 11.34
CA GLY A 210 -2.86 -22.58 12.46
C GLY A 210 -4.33 -22.99 12.58
N GLU A 211 -4.96 -23.34 11.44
CA GLU A 211 -6.32 -23.87 11.39
C GLU A 211 -6.47 -25.17 12.20
N GLU A 212 -5.41 -25.96 12.34
CA GLU A 212 -5.35 -27.20 13.14
C GLU A 212 -4.98 -26.93 14.61
N THR A 213 -4.83 -25.68 15.02
CA THR A 213 -4.41 -25.27 16.36
C THR A 213 -5.44 -24.36 17.03
N LEU A 214 -5.16 -23.93 18.25
CA LEU A 214 -5.98 -22.93 18.95
C LEU A 214 -5.93 -21.53 18.31
N ILE A 215 -4.99 -21.31 17.38
CA ILE A 215 -4.86 -20.03 16.65
C ILE A 215 -6.02 -19.85 15.68
N THR A 216 -6.49 -20.94 15.04
CA THR A 216 -7.60 -20.96 14.06
C THR A 216 -7.46 -19.98 12.89
N HIS A 217 -6.25 -19.41 12.67
CA HIS A 217 -5.99 -18.42 11.63
C HIS A 217 -5.29 -19.05 10.42
N PRO A 218 -5.79 -18.84 9.19
CA PRO A 218 -5.33 -19.58 8.00
C PRO A 218 -3.90 -19.21 7.54
N LEU A 219 -3.39 -18.02 7.92
CA LEU A 219 -2.03 -17.60 7.57
C LEU A 219 -1.01 -17.83 8.69
N HIS A 220 -1.43 -18.17 9.89
CA HIS A 220 -0.51 -18.46 10.98
C HIS A 220 -0.22 -19.96 11.05
N TRP A 221 1.03 -20.31 11.22
CA TRP A 221 1.51 -21.68 11.32
C TRP A 221 2.35 -21.85 12.58
N MET A 222 2.30 -23.05 13.15
CA MET A 222 3.14 -23.43 14.27
C MET A 222 4.21 -24.42 13.81
N VAL A 223 5.43 -24.24 14.28
CA VAL A 223 6.55 -25.16 14.00
C VAL A 223 6.81 -25.97 15.26
N ARG A 224 6.24 -27.16 15.30
CA ARG A 224 6.25 -28.03 16.47
C ARG A 224 7.51 -28.87 16.56
N ARG A 225 8.13 -28.89 17.74
CA ARG A 225 9.18 -29.84 18.06
C ARG A 225 8.56 -31.21 18.35
N VAL A 226 8.97 -32.23 17.61
CA VAL A 226 8.50 -33.61 17.82
C VAL A 226 9.44 -34.36 18.75
N ASN A 227 8.98 -35.45 19.36
CA ASN A 227 9.73 -36.33 20.25
C ASN A 227 10.37 -35.60 21.44
N LEU A 228 9.63 -34.66 22.07
CA LEU A 228 10.09 -33.89 23.25
C LEU A 228 10.40 -34.78 24.46
N GLU A 229 9.67 -35.89 24.61
CA GLU A 229 9.91 -36.90 25.66
C GLU A 229 11.22 -37.63 25.55
N TYR A 230 11.77 -37.72 24.34
CA TYR A 230 13.10 -38.29 24.06
C TYR A 230 14.18 -37.25 23.90
N PHE A 231 13.91 -36.04 24.31
CA PHE A 231 14.76 -34.89 24.10
C PHE A 231 16.06 -34.95 24.91
N PRO A 232 17.21 -35.32 24.31
CA PRO A 232 18.46 -34.88 24.86
C PRO A 232 18.64 -33.41 24.51
N ARG A 233 18.66 -32.52 25.50
CA ARG A 233 18.90 -31.09 25.33
C ARG A 233 20.10 -30.89 24.39
N GLY A 234 19.92 -30.09 23.32
CA GLY A 234 20.99 -29.69 22.43
C GLY A 234 21.12 -30.51 21.14
N ARG A 235 20.14 -31.29 20.73
CA ARG A 235 20.16 -31.97 19.42
C ARG A 235 19.87 -31.05 18.22
N SER A 236 19.08 -30.00 18.40
CA SER A 236 18.90 -28.97 17.37
C SER A 236 19.41 -27.63 17.85
N TYR A 237 20.07 -26.89 16.98
CA TYR A 237 20.45 -25.51 17.26
C TYR A 237 19.25 -24.66 17.69
N TRP A 238 18.10 -24.87 17.07
CA TRP A 238 16.87 -24.10 17.25
C TRP A 238 16.12 -24.42 18.54
N ASP A 239 16.50 -25.47 19.28
CA ASP A 239 15.87 -25.84 20.55
C ASP A 239 15.90 -24.70 21.60
N ARG A 240 16.88 -23.81 21.50
CA ARG A 240 17.00 -22.61 22.38
C ARG A 240 15.92 -21.56 22.17
N HIS A 241 15.19 -21.64 21.04
CA HIS A 241 14.14 -20.70 20.67
C HIS A 241 12.74 -21.32 20.83
N LEU A 242 12.62 -22.39 21.60
CA LEU A 242 11.35 -23.05 21.89
C LEU A 242 10.52 -22.24 22.91
N VAL A 243 9.26 -22.04 22.58
CA VAL A 243 8.22 -21.53 23.48
C VAL A 243 7.06 -22.53 23.46
N GLY A 244 6.75 -23.16 24.60
CA GLY A 244 5.67 -24.13 24.71
C GLY A 244 5.78 -25.36 23.80
N GLY A 245 7.01 -25.73 23.41
CA GLY A 245 7.26 -26.85 22.48
C GLY A 245 7.21 -26.50 21.00
N TYR A 246 7.07 -25.21 20.68
CA TYR A 246 7.04 -24.67 19.32
C TYR A 246 8.21 -23.70 19.10
N LEU A 247 8.76 -23.70 17.89
CA LEU A 247 9.80 -22.73 17.47
C LEU A 247 9.16 -21.35 17.34
N SER A 248 9.63 -20.42 18.17
CA SER A 248 9.13 -19.04 18.17
C SER A 248 9.68 -18.24 17.00
N ALA A 249 8.79 -17.72 16.14
CA ALA A 249 9.14 -16.82 15.06
C ALA A 249 9.80 -15.54 15.59
N GLU A 250 9.27 -14.95 16.68
CA GLU A 250 9.82 -13.77 17.33
C GLU A 250 11.25 -14.01 17.87
N ALA A 251 11.46 -15.12 18.58
CA ALA A 251 12.76 -15.43 19.17
C ALA A 251 13.82 -15.67 18.09
N VAL A 252 13.46 -16.34 17.00
CA VAL A 252 14.35 -16.54 15.83
C VAL A 252 14.64 -15.20 15.15
N GLY A 253 13.60 -14.42 14.83
CA GLY A 253 13.74 -13.12 14.20
C GLY A 253 14.60 -12.15 15.01
N SER A 254 14.37 -12.08 16.33
CA SER A 254 15.18 -11.27 17.26
C SER A 254 16.65 -11.71 17.29
N THR A 255 16.91 -13.03 17.29
CA THR A 255 18.29 -13.54 17.31
C THR A 255 19.04 -13.19 16.04
N LEU A 256 18.41 -13.38 14.87
CA LEU A 256 19.04 -13.07 13.59
C LEU A 256 19.19 -11.56 13.40
N SER A 257 18.19 -10.76 13.78
CA SER A 257 18.27 -9.31 13.74
C SER A 257 19.42 -8.79 14.61
N LYS A 258 19.58 -9.29 15.83
CA LYS A 258 20.71 -8.91 16.69
C LYS A 258 22.04 -9.32 16.10
N ALA A 259 22.15 -10.54 15.57
CA ALA A 259 23.39 -11.01 14.96
C ALA A 259 23.81 -10.15 13.76
N VAL A 260 22.87 -9.67 12.96
CA VAL A 260 23.17 -8.85 11.79
C VAL A 260 23.28 -7.37 12.15
N LEU A 261 22.28 -6.79 12.81
CA LEU A 261 22.21 -5.33 12.98
C LEU A 261 23.14 -4.80 14.07
N GLU A 262 23.37 -5.57 15.15
CA GLU A 262 24.10 -5.09 16.32
C GLU A 262 25.53 -5.62 16.37
N THR A 263 25.86 -6.76 15.72
CA THR A 263 27.17 -7.41 15.87
C THR A 263 28.11 -7.13 14.71
N ILE A 264 27.60 -6.86 13.51
CA ILE A 264 28.40 -6.53 12.33
C ILE A 264 28.98 -5.11 12.48
N ASN A 265 30.23 -4.94 12.13
CA ASN A 265 30.87 -3.61 12.08
C ASN A 265 30.51 -2.88 10.79
N TRP A 266 29.28 -2.36 10.73
CA TRP A 266 28.74 -1.65 9.58
C TRP A 266 29.58 -0.45 9.13
N PRO A 267 30.17 0.37 10.00
CA PRO A 267 31.08 1.44 9.59
C PRO A 267 32.28 0.96 8.76
N SER A 268 32.83 -0.22 9.07
CA SER A 268 33.94 -0.79 8.29
C SER A 268 33.47 -1.23 6.89
N ILE A 269 32.32 -1.88 6.79
CA ILE A 269 31.74 -2.30 5.51
C ILE A 269 31.35 -1.07 4.68
N SER A 270 30.74 -0.08 5.30
CA SER A 270 30.38 1.19 4.67
C SER A 270 31.54 1.89 3.98
N SER A 271 32.74 1.84 4.60
CA SER A 271 33.94 2.46 4.03
C SER A 271 34.46 1.72 2.79
N VAL A 272 34.30 0.40 2.74
CA VAL A 272 34.70 -0.43 1.59
C VAL A 272 33.73 -0.31 0.43
N MET A 273 32.44 -0.21 0.73
CA MET A 273 31.38 -0.14 -0.28
C MET A 273 31.03 1.28 -0.76
N TYR A 274 31.73 2.30 -0.28
CA TYR A 274 31.47 3.71 -0.62
C TYR A 274 29.99 4.12 -0.41
N CYS A 275 29.35 3.56 0.60
CA CYS A 275 27.98 3.89 0.97
C CYS A 275 27.87 4.08 2.48
N LEU A 276 26.78 4.62 2.97
CA LEU A 276 26.47 4.70 4.38
C LEU A 276 25.44 3.63 4.71
N ILE A 277 25.80 2.69 5.57
CA ILE A 277 24.91 1.63 6.05
C ILE A 277 24.55 1.93 7.50
N ARG A 278 23.26 2.10 7.76
CA ARG A 278 22.70 2.36 9.08
C ARG A 278 21.78 1.21 9.49
N PRO A 279 22.11 0.46 10.55
CA PRO A 279 21.18 -0.50 11.13
C PRO A 279 19.98 0.22 11.77
N VAL A 280 18.78 -0.27 11.51
CA VAL A 280 17.52 0.16 12.12
C VAL A 280 16.94 -1.04 12.87
N PRO A 281 17.39 -1.29 14.12
CA PRO A 281 17.02 -2.52 14.86
C PRO A 281 15.62 -2.45 15.48
N GLY A 282 15.06 -1.25 15.62
CA GLY A 282 13.78 -1.02 16.28
C GLY A 282 12.58 -1.17 15.35
N GLY A 283 11.41 -1.44 15.95
CA GLY A 283 10.15 -1.51 15.23
C GLY A 283 9.82 -2.90 14.68
N PRO A 284 8.74 -2.99 13.91
CA PRO A 284 8.21 -4.26 13.40
C PRO A 284 9.01 -4.85 12.24
N ASP A 285 9.86 -4.04 11.61
CA ASP A 285 10.64 -4.41 10.43
C ASP A 285 12.10 -4.00 10.65
N PRO A 286 12.88 -4.85 11.34
CA PRO A 286 14.32 -4.62 11.52
C PRO A 286 15.03 -4.69 10.17
N ARG A 287 15.74 -3.61 9.81
CA ARG A 287 16.29 -3.42 8.47
C ARG A 287 17.61 -2.63 8.47
N LEU A 288 18.27 -2.66 7.34
CA LEU A 288 19.39 -1.79 7.01
C LEU A 288 18.88 -0.63 6.13
N GLU A 289 19.27 0.58 6.45
CA GLU A 289 19.13 1.75 5.59
C GLU A 289 20.47 2.02 4.92
N ILE A 290 20.49 2.03 3.59
CA ILE A 290 21.70 2.24 2.78
C ILE A 290 21.53 3.53 1.99
N ARG A 291 22.50 4.45 2.13
CA ARG A 291 22.60 5.67 1.35
C ARG A 291 23.87 5.66 0.54
N LEU A 292 23.75 5.96 -0.72
CA LEU A 292 24.90 6.09 -1.60
C LEU A 292 25.66 7.38 -1.29
N ARG A 293 26.96 7.37 -1.54
CA ARG A 293 27.82 8.54 -1.49
C ARG A 293 28.33 8.86 -2.89
N ASP A 294 28.53 10.13 -3.17
CA ASP A 294 29.21 10.58 -4.36
C ASP A 294 30.75 10.41 -4.21
N ASP A 295 31.50 10.78 -5.27
CA ASP A 295 32.94 10.69 -5.30
C ASP A 295 33.63 11.61 -4.26
N GLU A 296 32.92 12.60 -3.75
CA GLU A 296 33.37 13.51 -2.68
C GLU A 296 33.04 12.96 -1.28
N GLY A 297 32.36 11.82 -1.18
CA GLY A 297 31.93 11.18 0.05
C GLY A 297 30.68 11.79 0.70
N VAL A 298 29.98 12.68 -0.01
CA VAL A 298 28.74 13.29 0.42
C VAL A 298 27.55 12.36 0.11
N GLU A 299 26.55 12.30 1.00
CA GLU A 299 25.33 11.52 0.74
C GLU A 299 24.60 12.07 -0.50
N THR A 300 24.27 11.19 -1.45
CA THR A 300 23.47 11.57 -2.60
C THR A 300 22.05 11.92 -2.20
N SER A 301 21.35 12.70 -3.00
CA SER A 301 19.92 13.00 -2.81
C SER A 301 18.99 11.85 -3.18
N ASP A 302 19.55 10.74 -3.67
CA ASP A 302 18.76 9.55 -4.03
C ASP A 302 18.03 8.98 -2.80
N PRO A 303 16.84 8.39 -2.98
CA PRO A 303 16.16 7.73 -1.89
C PRO A 303 17.00 6.58 -1.32
N PRO A 304 16.99 6.35 0.01
CA PRO A 304 17.72 5.25 0.61
C PRO A 304 17.19 3.90 0.15
N LEU A 305 18.09 2.93 0.01
CA LEU A 305 17.71 1.52 -0.16
C LEU A 305 17.52 0.89 1.23
N PHE A 306 16.38 0.25 1.45
CA PHE A 306 16.10 -0.52 2.66
C PHE A 306 16.24 -2.01 2.38
N ILE A 307 16.97 -2.73 3.22
CA ILE A 307 17.08 -4.18 3.19
C ILE A 307 16.46 -4.73 4.46
N SER A 308 15.25 -5.31 4.34
CA SER A 308 14.57 -5.99 5.43
C SER A 308 15.03 -7.43 5.54
N MET A 309 15.26 -7.90 6.76
CA MET A 309 15.69 -9.27 7.02
C MET A 309 14.48 -10.17 7.20
N LEU A 310 14.40 -11.24 6.42
CA LEU A 310 13.27 -12.14 6.43
C LEU A 310 13.70 -13.58 6.70
N PRO A 311 13.79 -13.98 7.98
CA PRO A 311 13.98 -15.39 8.33
C PRO A 311 12.81 -16.21 7.82
N LEU A 312 13.09 -17.32 7.15
CA LEU A 312 12.05 -18.14 6.57
C LEU A 312 12.32 -19.65 6.71
N LEU A 313 11.24 -20.40 6.66
CA LEU A 313 11.20 -21.84 6.53
C LEU A 313 10.57 -22.19 5.20
N ARG A 314 11.17 -23.13 4.49
CA ARG A 314 10.65 -23.63 3.23
C ARG A 314 10.50 -25.14 3.32
N GLN A 315 9.29 -25.62 3.04
CA GLN A 315 9.02 -27.04 2.90
C GLN A 315 8.05 -27.23 1.73
N GLU A 316 8.51 -27.86 0.66
CA GLU A 316 7.76 -27.99 -0.59
C GLU A 316 7.30 -26.60 -1.09
N ASP A 317 5.99 -26.40 -1.30
CA ASP A 317 5.40 -25.15 -1.76
C ASP A 317 5.03 -24.19 -0.61
N VAL A 318 5.26 -24.59 0.65
CA VAL A 318 4.97 -23.76 1.82
C VAL A 318 6.19 -22.92 2.17
N VAL A 319 5.99 -21.61 2.21
CA VAL A 319 6.98 -20.65 2.68
C VAL A 319 6.42 -19.93 3.90
N LEU A 320 7.05 -20.16 5.05
CA LEU A 320 6.70 -19.50 6.32
C LEU A 320 7.76 -18.46 6.64
N THR A 321 7.34 -17.27 7.05
CA THR A 321 8.22 -16.16 7.41
C THR A 321 8.08 -15.81 8.89
N ALA A 322 9.19 -15.44 9.52
CA ALA A 322 9.21 -14.91 10.87
C ALA A 322 8.95 -13.39 10.87
N GLN A 323 7.87 -12.96 10.24
CA GLN A 323 7.50 -11.56 10.18
C GLN A 323 6.58 -11.22 11.35
N PRO A 324 6.99 -10.33 12.27
CA PRO A 324 6.12 -9.92 13.36
C PRO A 324 4.96 -9.09 12.80
N GLU A 325 3.76 -9.57 13.01
CA GLU A 325 2.55 -8.80 12.75
C GLU A 325 2.28 -7.93 14.00
N LEU A 326 2.37 -6.60 13.83
CA LEU A 326 2.28 -5.61 14.93
C LEU A 326 1.05 -5.74 15.82
N THR A 327 -0.03 -6.28 15.29
CA THR A 327 -1.33 -6.39 15.96
C THR A 327 -1.68 -7.82 16.36
N SER A 328 -0.87 -8.81 15.95
CA SER A 328 -1.16 -10.21 16.22
C SER A 328 -0.80 -10.56 17.67
N PRO A 329 -1.71 -11.15 18.45
CA PRO A 329 -1.38 -11.74 19.75
C PRO A 329 -0.47 -12.97 19.62
N TRP A 330 -0.23 -13.46 18.42
CA TRP A 330 0.48 -14.69 18.13
C TRP A 330 1.92 -14.46 17.65
N VAL A 331 2.68 -13.67 18.38
CA VAL A 331 4.08 -13.29 18.06
C VAL A 331 5.04 -14.48 17.85
N ASN A 332 4.70 -15.64 18.39
CA ASN A 332 5.47 -16.87 18.21
C ASN A 332 5.09 -17.68 16.96
N ALA A 333 3.99 -17.33 16.29
CA ALA A 333 3.55 -18.03 15.09
C ALA A 333 4.33 -17.57 13.84
N TRP A 334 4.48 -18.49 12.91
CA TRP A 334 5.06 -18.22 11.60
C TRP A 334 3.96 -17.81 10.62
N HIS A 335 4.26 -16.87 9.75
CA HIS A 335 3.29 -16.37 8.77
C HIS A 335 3.47 -17.06 7.43
N LEU A 336 2.39 -17.61 6.87
CA LEU A 336 2.37 -18.19 5.52
C LEU A 336 2.45 -17.06 4.48
N SER A 337 3.52 -17.05 3.70
CA SER A 337 3.68 -16.10 2.61
C SER A 337 2.91 -16.56 1.37
N LEU A 338 1.91 -15.79 0.95
CA LEU A 338 1.16 -16.03 -0.30
C LEU A 338 1.82 -15.34 -1.51
N HIS A 339 2.73 -14.42 -1.29
CA HIS A 339 3.40 -13.64 -2.33
C HIS A 339 4.03 -14.50 -3.45
N PRO A 340 4.74 -15.63 -3.17
CA PRO A 340 5.28 -16.47 -4.23
C PRO A 340 4.20 -17.07 -5.14
N TRP A 341 3.04 -17.43 -4.58
CA TRP A 341 1.93 -17.99 -5.35
C TRP A 341 1.24 -16.91 -6.21
N GLU A 342 1.03 -15.73 -5.64
CA GLU A 342 0.44 -14.58 -6.33
C GLU A 342 1.29 -14.13 -7.52
N THR A 343 2.60 -13.97 -7.32
CA THR A 343 3.53 -13.54 -8.38
C THR A 343 3.66 -14.60 -9.47
N LEU A 344 3.74 -15.86 -9.10
CA LEU A 344 3.80 -16.97 -10.07
C LEU A 344 2.50 -17.04 -10.89
N ARG A 345 1.34 -16.92 -10.25
CA ARG A 345 0.05 -16.97 -10.94
C ARG A 345 -0.13 -15.82 -11.92
N LEU A 346 0.22 -14.59 -11.53
CA LEU A 346 0.20 -13.43 -12.42
C LEU A 346 1.13 -13.62 -13.62
N ALA A 347 2.34 -14.13 -13.40
CA ALA A 347 3.29 -14.39 -14.46
C ALA A 347 2.79 -15.47 -15.45
N GLN A 348 2.16 -16.54 -14.92
CA GLN A 348 1.59 -17.60 -15.76
C GLN A 348 0.42 -17.09 -16.61
N LEU A 349 -0.46 -16.26 -16.05
CA LEU A 349 -1.59 -15.68 -16.78
C LEU A 349 -1.10 -14.74 -17.89
N ASP A 350 -0.16 -13.85 -17.61
CA ASP A 350 0.40 -12.93 -18.62
C ASP A 350 1.19 -13.69 -19.70
N ALA A 351 1.89 -14.78 -19.37
CA ALA A 351 2.58 -15.61 -20.33
C ALA A 351 1.63 -16.41 -21.24
N ALA A 352 0.44 -16.76 -20.74
CA ALA A 352 -0.53 -17.57 -21.50
C ALA A 352 -1.25 -16.77 -22.59
N ASP A 353 -1.50 -15.46 -22.37
CA ASP A 353 -2.30 -14.61 -23.26
C ASP A 353 -1.60 -13.31 -23.67
N ASP A 354 -0.29 -13.19 -23.42
CA ASP A 354 0.50 -11.93 -23.58
C ASP A 354 -0.16 -10.72 -22.88
N GLY A 355 -0.79 -11.00 -21.73
CA GLY A 355 -1.55 -10.01 -20.96
C GLY A 355 -0.71 -8.96 -20.27
N ARG A 356 -1.36 -7.90 -19.81
CA ARG A 356 -0.74 -6.76 -19.12
C ARG A 356 -1.20 -6.64 -17.66
N ARG A 357 -1.48 -7.78 -16.98
CA ARG A 357 -1.93 -7.80 -15.57
C ARG A 357 -0.89 -7.19 -14.63
N ARG A 358 0.37 -7.60 -14.79
CA ARG A 358 1.50 -7.04 -14.01
C ARG A 358 1.69 -5.55 -14.29
N HIS A 359 1.48 -5.11 -15.54
CA HIS A 359 1.52 -3.70 -15.93
C HIS A 359 0.43 -2.90 -15.21
N THR A 360 -0.83 -3.40 -15.25
CA THR A 360 -1.96 -2.79 -14.55
C THR A 360 -1.73 -2.74 -13.05
N LEU A 361 -1.20 -3.83 -12.45
CA LEU A 361 -0.85 -3.88 -11.03
C LEU A 361 0.20 -2.83 -10.65
N LYS A 362 1.24 -2.64 -11.49
CA LYS A 362 2.26 -1.61 -11.25
C LYS A 362 1.66 -0.20 -11.30
N ILE A 363 0.75 0.09 -12.21
CA ILE A 363 0.04 1.38 -12.25
C ILE A 363 -0.76 1.58 -10.95
N LEU A 364 -1.57 0.61 -10.53
CA LEU A 364 -2.37 0.69 -9.30
C LEU A 364 -1.50 0.87 -8.06
N LYS A 365 -0.39 0.13 -7.95
CA LYS A 365 0.57 0.28 -6.86
C LYS A 365 1.21 1.67 -6.83
N ALA A 366 1.56 2.23 -7.99
CA ALA A 366 2.11 3.58 -8.08
C ALA A 366 1.08 4.64 -7.69
N VAL A 367 -0.16 4.50 -8.15
CA VAL A 367 -1.29 5.35 -7.75
C VAL A 367 -1.47 5.32 -6.23
N CYS A 368 -1.54 4.13 -5.62
CA CYS A 368 -1.71 4.00 -4.17
C CYS A 368 -0.50 4.58 -3.40
N ARG A 369 0.71 4.40 -3.90
CA ARG A 369 1.92 4.90 -3.24
C ARG A 369 2.03 6.43 -3.28
N LEU A 370 1.65 7.05 -4.40
CA LEU A 370 1.78 8.49 -4.63
C LEU A 370 0.59 9.28 -4.11
N ASN A 371 -0.61 8.67 -4.04
CA ASN A 371 -1.80 9.34 -3.54
C ASN A 371 -1.93 9.16 -2.02
N PRO A 372 -1.90 10.27 -1.23
CA PRO A 372 -2.00 10.19 0.23
C PRO A 372 -3.24 9.48 0.74
N ALA A 373 -4.40 9.62 0.06
CA ALA A 373 -5.66 9.01 0.44
C ALA A 373 -5.67 7.48 0.26
N LEU A 374 -4.87 6.97 -0.68
CA LEU A 374 -4.80 5.54 -1.01
C LEU A 374 -3.58 4.84 -0.40
N ARG A 375 -2.65 5.57 0.22
CA ARG A 375 -1.38 5.05 0.73
C ARG A 375 -1.54 3.98 1.82
N ALA A 376 -2.66 4.00 2.54
CA ALA A 376 -2.94 3.00 3.57
C ALA A 376 -3.31 1.62 2.99
N LEU A 377 -3.64 1.52 1.69
CA LEU A 377 -3.97 0.26 1.05
C LEU A 377 -2.70 -0.56 0.81
N PRO A 378 -2.57 -1.76 1.40
CA PRO A 378 -1.42 -2.63 1.18
C PRO A 378 -1.32 -3.13 -0.27
N ALA A 379 -0.19 -3.74 -0.64
CA ALA A 379 0.00 -4.26 -2.01
C ALA A 379 -0.75 -5.58 -2.27
N ALA A 380 -0.94 -6.42 -1.25
CA ALA A 380 -1.60 -7.72 -1.40
C ALA A 380 -3.06 -7.61 -1.90
N PRO A 381 -3.93 -6.73 -1.39
CA PRO A 381 -5.25 -6.48 -1.97
C PRO A 381 -5.22 -6.19 -3.45
N LEU A 382 -4.27 -5.40 -3.95
CA LEU A 382 -4.19 -5.03 -5.36
C LEU A 382 -3.84 -6.24 -6.26
N ALA A 383 -2.92 -7.10 -5.82
CA ALA A 383 -2.58 -8.32 -6.55
C ALA A 383 -3.78 -9.28 -6.60
N ASN A 384 -4.46 -9.47 -5.46
CA ASN A 384 -5.63 -10.33 -5.37
C ASN A 384 -6.82 -9.79 -6.17
N LEU A 385 -7.05 -8.48 -6.20
CA LEU A 385 -8.04 -7.83 -7.07
C LEU A 385 -7.82 -8.22 -8.54
N ILE A 386 -6.58 -8.11 -9.04
CA ILE A 386 -6.27 -8.48 -10.42
C ILE A 386 -6.45 -9.98 -10.67
N LEU A 387 -6.09 -10.83 -9.71
CA LEU A 387 -6.30 -12.27 -9.84
C LEU A 387 -7.80 -12.62 -9.92
N HIS A 388 -8.63 -12.04 -9.06
CA HIS A 388 -10.08 -12.25 -9.11
C HIS A 388 -10.69 -11.74 -10.43
N LEU A 389 -10.30 -10.57 -10.89
CA LEU A 389 -10.74 -10.04 -12.19
C LEU A 389 -10.31 -10.93 -13.36
N SER A 390 -9.16 -11.57 -13.27
CA SER A 390 -8.64 -12.45 -14.33
C SER A 390 -9.45 -13.73 -14.52
N ASP A 391 -10.23 -14.14 -13.53
CA ASP A 391 -11.11 -15.32 -13.65
C ASP A 391 -12.37 -15.00 -14.49
N GLY A 392 -12.82 -13.72 -14.49
CA GLY A 392 -13.99 -13.27 -15.25
C GLY A 392 -13.67 -12.61 -16.58
N GLU A 393 -12.47 -12.08 -16.73
CA GLU A 393 -12.10 -11.22 -17.86
C GLU A 393 -10.98 -11.83 -18.70
N SER A 394 -11.23 -11.99 -19.99
CA SER A 394 -10.29 -12.63 -20.92
C SER A 394 -9.36 -11.64 -21.64
N ASP A 395 -9.80 -10.38 -21.85
CA ASP A 395 -8.99 -9.40 -22.59
C ASP A 395 -8.15 -8.54 -21.65
N TRP A 396 -6.88 -8.90 -21.52
CA TRP A 396 -5.85 -8.15 -20.80
C TRP A 396 -4.80 -7.56 -21.73
N SER A 397 -5.14 -7.37 -23.00
CA SER A 397 -4.24 -6.76 -23.99
C SER A 397 -3.87 -5.33 -23.60
N GLU A 398 -2.81 -4.81 -24.20
CA GLU A 398 -2.36 -3.43 -23.99
C GLU A 398 -3.42 -2.40 -24.39
N SER A 399 -4.24 -2.70 -25.41
CA SER A 399 -5.33 -1.82 -25.87
C SER A 399 -6.48 -1.72 -24.87
N SER A 400 -6.69 -2.72 -24.03
CA SER A 400 -7.74 -2.76 -22.99
C SER A 400 -7.31 -2.21 -21.64
N LEU A 401 -6.07 -1.71 -21.50
CA LEU A 401 -5.52 -1.22 -20.23
C LEU A 401 -6.43 -0.22 -19.53
N HIS A 402 -7.00 0.74 -20.28
CA HIS A 402 -7.91 1.75 -19.71
C HIS A 402 -9.20 1.13 -19.18
N VAL A 403 -9.74 0.12 -19.85
CA VAL A 403 -10.95 -0.60 -19.39
C VAL A 403 -10.65 -1.36 -18.13
N ARG A 404 -9.53 -2.11 -18.09
CA ARG A 404 -9.11 -2.88 -16.90
C ARG A 404 -8.79 -1.97 -15.72
N PHE A 405 -8.15 -0.82 -15.95
CA PHE A 405 -7.90 0.15 -14.89
C PHE A 405 -9.20 0.69 -14.27
N GLN A 406 -10.16 1.11 -15.10
CA GLN A 406 -11.47 1.57 -14.61
C GLN A 406 -12.25 0.48 -13.88
N GLN A 407 -12.20 -0.75 -14.40
CA GLN A 407 -12.81 -1.90 -13.74
C GLN A 407 -12.17 -2.18 -12.37
N CYS A 408 -10.83 -2.12 -12.27
CA CYS A 408 -10.15 -2.26 -10.99
C CYS A 408 -10.61 -1.21 -9.96
N ILE A 409 -10.81 0.05 -10.39
CA ILE A 409 -11.33 1.11 -9.51
C ILE A 409 -12.74 0.75 -9.04
N THR A 410 -13.63 0.34 -9.94
CA THR A 410 -15.03 0.01 -9.63
C THR A 410 -15.13 -1.19 -8.67
N GLU A 411 -14.38 -2.26 -8.95
CA GLU A 411 -14.37 -3.45 -8.09
C GLU A 411 -13.76 -3.16 -6.72
N LEU A 412 -12.69 -2.35 -6.68
CA LEU A 412 -12.09 -1.96 -5.40
C LEU A 412 -13.06 -1.16 -4.53
N ILE A 413 -13.87 -0.27 -5.11
CA ILE A 413 -14.95 0.42 -4.41
C ILE A 413 -15.92 -0.61 -3.83
N GLY A 414 -16.38 -1.58 -4.63
CA GLY A 414 -17.30 -2.62 -4.16
C GLY A 414 -16.74 -3.43 -2.99
N TYR A 415 -15.46 -3.78 -3.01
CA TYR A 415 -14.80 -4.48 -1.88
C TYR A 415 -14.65 -3.59 -0.64
N LEU A 416 -14.37 -2.30 -0.80
CA LEU A 416 -14.32 -1.36 0.31
C LEU A 416 -15.69 -1.14 0.94
N GLU A 417 -16.76 -1.07 0.15
CA GLU A 417 -18.15 -0.98 0.64
C GLU A 417 -18.58 -2.22 1.41
N GLN A 418 -18.16 -3.41 0.94
CA GLN A 418 -18.41 -4.68 1.63
C GLN A 418 -17.53 -4.84 2.87
N GLY A 419 -16.43 -4.08 2.98
CA GLY A 419 -15.41 -4.24 4.03
C GLY A 419 -14.61 -5.52 3.90
N ALA A 420 -14.66 -6.20 2.74
CA ALA A 420 -14.02 -7.50 2.54
C ALA A 420 -13.51 -7.69 1.12
N LEU A 421 -12.23 -8.00 1.00
CA LEU A 421 -11.58 -8.56 -0.18
C LEU A 421 -10.87 -9.85 0.25
N HIS A 422 -11.40 -10.97 -0.16
CA HIS A 422 -10.84 -12.27 0.20
C HIS A 422 -9.58 -12.59 -0.60
N SER A 423 -8.61 -13.23 0.05
CA SER A 423 -7.42 -13.69 -0.65
C SER A 423 -7.78 -14.77 -1.68
N TYR A 424 -7.20 -14.68 -2.86
CA TYR A 424 -7.42 -15.59 -3.97
C TYR A 424 -7.03 -17.04 -3.63
N PHE A 425 -5.92 -17.24 -2.89
CA PHE A 425 -5.43 -18.56 -2.50
C PHE A 425 -5.94 -19.04 -1.14
N LYS A 426 -6.38 -18.13 -0.28
CA LYS A 426 -6.93 -18.43 1.06
C LYS A 426 -8.19 -17.61 1.30
N PRO A 427 -9.36 -18.05 0.77
CA PRO A 427 -10.61 -17.27 0.84
C PRO A 427 -11.10 -16.93 2.26
N ALA A 428 -10.62 -17.65 3.28
CA ALA A 428 -10.92 -17.32 4.67
C ALA A 428 -10.24 -16.03 5.17
N VAL A 429 -9.26 -15.50 4.41
CA VAL A 429 -8.50 -14.31 4.77
C VAL A 429 -9.12 -13.08 4.11
N ASN A 430 -9.55 -12.12 4.93
CA ASN A 430 -9.94 -10.79 4.45
C ASN A 430 -8.71 -9.86 4.43
N LEU A 431 -8.28 -9.46 3.26
CA LEU A 431 -7.10 -8.62 3.05
C LEU A 431 -7.31 -7.14 3.43
N LEU A 432 -8.56 -6.73 3.70
CA LEU A 432 -8.91 -5.37 4.13
C LEU A 432 -9.10 -5.27 5.66
N SER A 433 -8.98 -6.36 6.39
CA SER A 433 -9.26 -6.40 7.84
C SER A 433 -8.39 -5.48 8.70
N GLY A 434 -7.22 -5.10 8.20
CA GLY A 434 -6.29 -4.18 8.89
C GLY A 434 -6.58 -2.70 8.66
N LEU A 435 -7.55 -2.35 7.81
CA LEU A 435 -7.90 -0.95 7.52
C LEU A 435 -8.91 -0.44 8.56
N SER A 436 -8.69 0.79 9.04
CA SER A 436 -9.68 1.47 9.87
C SER A 436 -10.85 1.98 9.01
N GLU A 437 -12.01 2.20 9.64
CA GLU A 437 -13.17 2.76 8.95
C GLU A 437 -12.87 4.12 8.31
N ASP A 438 -12.09 4.98 8.99
CA ASP A 438 -11.69 6.29 8.45
C ASP A 438 -10.80 6.15 7.21
N GLN A 439 -9.91 5.14 7.18
CA GLN A 439 -9.10 4.84 6.00
C GLN A 439 -9.96 4.33 4.84
N VAL A 440 -10.92 3.45 5.12
CA VAL A 440 -11.87 2.94 4.11
C VAL A 440 -12.70 4.07 3.53
N ASP A 441 -13.24 4.95 4.37
CA ASP A 441 -14.04 6.10 3.94
C ASP A 441 -13.22 7.08 3.08
N GLN A 442 -11.98 7.38 3.49
CA GLN A 442 -11.09 8.27 2.73
C GLN A 442 -10.71 7.69 1.37
N MET A 443 -10.39 6.39 1.32
CA MET A 443 -10.10 5.68 0.07
C MET A 443 -11.32 5.62 -0.84
N GLY A 444 -12.47 5.23 -0.28
CA GLY A 444 -13.74 5.15 -1.00
C GLY A 444 -14.10 6.48 -1.67
N PHE A 445 -14.01 7.59 -0.92
CA PHE A 445 -14.26 8.91 -1.46
C PHE A 445 -13.35 9.24 -2.66
N MET A 446 -12.04 9.00 -2.54
CA MET A 446 -11.08 9.27 -3.61
C MET A 446 -11.35 8.43 -4.86
N LEU A 447 -11.66 7.14 -4.68
CA LEU A 447 -11.96 6.23 -5.77
C LEU A 447 -13.31 6.57 -6.45
N TYR A 448 -14.34 6.98 -5.70
CA TYR A 448 -15.60 7.44 -6.27
C TYR A 448 -15.41 8.66 -7.17
N CYS A 449 -14.59 9.63 -6.74
CA CYS A 449 -14.25 10.76 -7.61
C CYS A 449 -13.57 10.28 -8.91
N ALA A 450 -12.74 9.25 -8.82
CA ALA A 450 -12.03 8.70 -9.97
C ALA A 450 -12.90 7.86 -10.93
N VAL A 451 -14.09 7.44 -10.54
CA VAL A 451 -15.02 6.73 -11.48
C VAL A 451 -15.38 7.61 -12.67
N SER A 452 -15.63 8.89 -12.44
CA SER A 452 -16.00 9.84 -13.50
C SER A 452 -14.79 10.47 -14.18
N GLU A 453 -13.71 10.69 -13.44
CA GLU A 453 -12.46 11.31 -13.90
C GLU A 453 -11.25 10.49 -13.44
N PRO A 454 -10.96 9.33 -14.07
CA PRO A 454 -9.86 8.45 -13.64
C PRO A 454 -8.50 9.14 -13.63
N GLU A 455 -8.35 10.21 -14.42
CA GLU A 455 -7.12 10.99 -14.53
C GLU A 455 -6.69 11.68 -13.23
N ILE A 456 -7.61 11.91 -12.30
CA ILE A 456 -7.29 12.51 -10.98
C ILE A 456 -6.34 11.63 -10.15
N LEU A 457 -6.30 10.33 -10.45
CA LEU A 457 -5.37 9.38 -9.83
C LEU A 457 -3.97 9.40 -10.44
N LEU A 458 -3.83 9.98 -11.65
CA LEU A 458 -2.59 9.96 -12.45
C LEU A 458 -1.76 11.26 -12.28
N ILE A 459 -1.64 11.75 -11.05
CA ILE A 459 -0.96 13.01 -10.72
C ILE A 459 0.51 12.78 -10.38
#